data_8b8a62448241e40043f669c1e6cb0dfe
#
_entry.id   8b8a62448241e40043f669c1e6cb0dfe
#
_cell.length_a   1.000
_cell.length_b   1.000
_cell.length_c   1.000
_cell.angle_alpha   90.00
_cell.angle_beta   90.00
_cell.angle_gamma   90.00
#
_symmetry.space_group_name_H-M   'P 1'
#
loop_
_entity.id
_entity.type
_entity.pdbx_description
1 polymer ?
#
loop_
_entity_poly.entity_id
_entity_poly.type
_entity_poly.pdbx_seq_one_letter_code
_entity_poly.pdbx_strand_id
1 'polypeptide(L)'
;MKKLTFTFIFILFVLTGFGQAKKPVLMVVPSDQYCISRGYKMVFQNQGMTQTLPDYKTAMQSDPDLRLVITKMGQIMADRGFPLKDLEQELKNLEQERAESSMLTSSSSGSEMAESPIDALKRVAKADIILDLDFDIKRQGPQKYIVFNLRGLDAYTAKQVAGVAGAGNPSAAASPELLLEEAVLSHMDNFNAGLMRHFDDMFANGREVKVMVKVWANWGQ
;
A
#
# COMPACT_ATOMS: atom_id res chain seq x y z
N MET A 1 -5.12 27.86 51.38
CA MET A 1 -5.74 26.63 50.88
C MET A 1 -6.29 26.77 49.43
N LYS A 2 -6.93 27.88 49.05
CA LYS A 2 -7.47 28.07 47.67
C LYS A 2 -6.44 28.09 46.55
N LYS A 3 -5.21 28.54 46.79
CA LYS A 3 -4.15 28.58 45.78
C LYS A 3 -3.56 27.20 45.48
N LEU A 4 -3.53 26.30 46.43
CA LEU A 4 -2.99 24.95 46.28
C LEU A 4 -3.90 24.06 45.45
N THR A 5 -5.23 24.21 45.58
CA THR A 5 -6.24 23.48 44.80
C THR A 5 -6.21 23.89 43.33
N PHE A 6 -5.97 25.16 43.02
CA PHE A 6 -5.92 25.63 41.64
C PHE A 6 -4.68 25.10 40.90
N THR A 7 -3.54 25.00 41.55
CA THR A 7 -2.31 24.43 40.99
C THR A 7 -2.47 22.93 40.72
N PHE A 8 -3.16 22.19 41.57
CA PHE A 8 -3.39 20.76 41.38
C PHE A 8 -4.35 20.46 40.21
N ILE A 9 -5.35 21.29 39.98
CA ILE A 9 -6.26 21.18 38.84
C ILE A 9 -5.54 21.48 37.53
N PHE A 10 -4.61 22.44 37.52
CA PHE A 10 -3.84 22.77 36.32
C PHE A 10 -2.84 21.66 35.95
N ILE A 11 -2.23 21.00 36.93
CA ILE A 11 -1.34 19.84 36.70
C ILE A 11 -2.13 18.63 36.17
N LEU A 12 -3.38 18.42 36.63
CA LEU A 12 -4.23 17.33 36.14
C LEU A 12 -4.65 17.54 34.67
N PHE A 13 -4.80 18.79 34.22
CA PHE A 13 -5.19 19.11 32.84
C PHE A 13 -4.04 18.95 31.84
N VAL A 14 -2.78 19.06 32.30
CA VAL A 14 -1.60 18.88 31.42
C VAL A 14 -1.33 17.40 31.16
N LEU A 15 -1.77 16.49 32.03
CA LEU A 15 -1.56 15.05 31.88
C LEU A 15 -2.54 14.36 30.89
N THR A 16 -3.57 15.05 30.40
CA THR A 16 -4.52 14.50 29.43
C THR A 16 -4.14 14.76 27.96
N GLY A 17 -2.98 15.32 27.70
CA GLY A 17 -2.40 15.40 26.37
C GLY A 17 -1.90 14.05 25.88
N PHE A 18 -2.75 13.02 25.86
CA PHE A 18 -2.47 11.80 25.11
C PHE A 18 -2.42 12.18 23.64
N GLY A 19 -1.22 12.35 23.13
CA GLY A 19 -1.01 12.46 21.69
C GLY A 19 -1.68 11.26 21.03
N GLN A 20 -2.76 11.50 20.27
CA GLN A 20 -3.34 10.43 19.44
C GLN A 20 -2.19 9.87 18.59
N ALA A 21 -1.87 8.60 18.79
CA ALA A 21 -0.89 7.93 17.97
C ALA A 21 -1.30 8.13 16.50
N LYS A 22 -0.41 8.75 15.72
CA LYS A 22 -0.67 9.04 14.31
C LYS A 22 -0.90 7.71 13.61
N LYS A 23 -2.04 7.53 12.96
CA LYS A 23 -2.31 6.32 12.18
C LYS A 23 -1.30 6.16 11.04
N PRO A 24 -0.97 4.91 10.64
CA PRO A 24 -0.06 4.65 9.53
C PRO A 24 -0.60 5.23 8.23
N VAL A 25 0.31 5.70 7.39
CA VAL A 25 -0.01 6.12 6.03
C VAL A 25 -0.17 4.88 5.15
N LEU A 26 -1.31 4.75 4.48
CA LEU A 26 -1.61 3.62 3.63
C LEU A 26 -1.51 4.00 2.15
N MET A 27 -1.24 2.99 1.30
CA MET A 27 -1.42 3.09 -0.15
C MET A 27 -2.07 1.80 -0.65
N VAL A 28 -3.18 1.92 -1.38
CA VAL A 28 -3.86 0.77 -2.00
C VAL A 28 -3.23 0.51 -3.36
N VAL A 29 -2.83 -0.73 -3.61
CA VAL A 29 -2.16 -1.16 -4.84
C VAL A 29 -2.82 -2.45 -5.34
N PRO A 30 -3.05 -2.62 -6.65
CA PRO A 30 -3.46 -3.93 -7.16
C PRO A 30 -2.34 -4.95 -6.93
N SER A 31 -2.68 -6.20 -6.67
CA SER A 31 -1.68 -7.25 -6.49
C SER A 31 -0.87 -7.46 -7.78
N ASP A 32 0.37 -7.93 -7.63
CA ASP A 32 1.20 -8.33 -8.77
C ASP A 32 0.48 -9.38 -9.61
N GLN A 33 -0.19 -10.33 -8.94
CA GLN A 33 -0.94 -11.40 -9.59
C GLN A 33 -2.12 -10.83 -10.40
N TYR A 34 -2.84 -9.84 -9.87
CA TYR A 34 -3.89 -9.15 -10.60
C TYR A 34 -3.37 -8.58 -11.92
N CYS A 35 -2.28 -7.83 -11.85
CA CYS A 35 -1.69 -7.18 -13.02
C CYS A 35 -1.18 -8.20 -14.03
N ILE A 36 -0.36 -9.16 -13.60
CA ILE A 36 0.29 -10.13 -14.49
C ILE A 36 -0.73 -11.04 -15.18
N SER A 37 -1.74 -11.53 -14.44
CA SER A 37 -2.76 -12.44 -14.99
C SER A 37 -3.66 -11.78 -16.03
N ARG A 38 -3.84 -10.47 -15.95
CA ARG A 38 -4.63 -9.67 -16.92
C ARG A 38 -3.79 -9.09 -18.06
N GLY A 39 -2.49 -9.40 -18.10
CA GLY A 39 -1.60 -8.95 -19.16
C GLY A 39 -0.94 -7.58 -18.91
N TYR A 40 -1.22 -6.93 -17.77
CA TYR A 40 -0.55 -5.70 -17.35
C TYR A 40 0.82 -6.04 -16.78
N LYS A 41 1.79 -6.30 -17.68
CA LYS A 41 3.12 -6.78 -17.30
C LYS A 41 4.21 -6.19 -18.19
N MET A 42 5.37 -5.99 -17.63
CA MET A 42 6.61 -5.66 -18.30
C MET A 42 7.53 -6.89 -18.28
N VAL A 43 8.20 -7.14 -19.40
CA VAL A 43 9.14 -8.25 -19.53
C VAL A 43 10.54 -7.68 -19.70
N PHE A 44 11.42 -7.99 -18.76
CA PHE A 44 12.82 -7.62 -18.82
C PHE A 44 13.67 -8.84 -19.15
N GLN A 45 14.58 -8.66 -20.08
CA GLN A 45 15.59 -9.66 -20.40
C GLN A 45 16.95 -9.12 -19.94
N ASN A 46 17.57 -9.80 -18.99
CA ASN A 46 18.89 -9.46 -18.50
C ASN A 46 19.76 -10.72 -18.43
N GLN A 47 20.87 -10.73 -19.15
CA GLN A 47 21.88 -11.82 -19.17
C GLN A 47 21.27 -13.24 -19.35
N GLY A 48 20.26 -13.35 -20.24
CA GLY A 48 19.59 -14.62 -20.53
C GLY A 48 18.49 -15.03 -19.52
N MET A 49 18.25 -14.22 -18.48
CA MET A 49 17.10 -14.39 -17.59
C MET A 49 15.95 -13.48 -18.01
N THR A 50 14.76 -14.05 -18.10
CA THR A 50 13.53 -13.29 -18.35
C THR A 50 12.81 -13.07 -17.04
N GLN A 51 12.59 -11.80 -16.68
CA GLN A 51 11.82 -11.42 -15.49
C GLN A 51 10.53 -10.73 -15.92
N THR A 52 9.40 -11.21 -15.40
CA THR A 52 8.09 -10.59 -15.61
C THR A 52 7.73 -9.80 -14.36
N LEU A 53 7.45 -8.51 -14.55
CA LEU A 53 7.08 -7.57 -13.49
C LEU A 53 5.71 -6.97 -13.77
N PRO A 54 4.92 -6.61 -12.74
CA PRO A 54 3.64 -5.94 -12.91
C PRO A 54 3.80 -4.53 -13.50
N ASP A 55 2.87 -4.13 -14.33
CA ASP A 55 2.74 -2.77 -14.85
C ASP A 55 1.50 -2.10 -14.25
N TYR A 56 1.67 -1.57 -13.05
CA TYR A 56 0.59 -0.89 -12.32
C TYR A 56 0.05 0.34 -13.07
N LYS A 57 0.91 1.03 -13.83
CA LYS A 57 0.50 2.20 -14.59
C LYS A 57 -0.47 1.82 -15.70
N THR A 58 -0.08 0.85 -16.54
CA THR A 58 -0.96 0.37 -17.61
C THR A 58 -2.23 -0.25 -17.05
N ALA A 59 -2.17 -0.97 -15.92
CA ALA A 59 -3.35 -1.49 -15.24
C ALA A 59 -4.32 -0.37 -14.84
N MET A 60 -3.84 0.66 -14.15
CA MET A 60 -4.68 1.79 -13.72
C MET A 60 -5.23 2.61 -14.88
N GLN A 61 -4.52 2.71 -15.99
CA GLN A 61 -4.97 3.44 -17.18
C GLN A 61 -5.97 2.66 -18.03
N SER A 62 -5.81 1.35 -18.12
CA SER A 62 -6.55 0.51 -19.08
C SER A 62 -7.73 -0.22 -18.45
N ASP A 63 -7.78 -0.34 -17.13
CA ASP A 63 -8.84 -1.07 -16.42
C ASP A 63 -9.70 -0.11 -15.57
N PRO A 64 -10.88 0.30 -16.09
CA PRO A 64 -11.78 1.19 -15.36
C PRO A 64 -12.33 0.55 -14.07
N ASP A 65 -12.57 -0.76 -14.06
CA ASP A 65 -13.08 -1.47 -12.88
C ASP A 65 -12.03 -1.49 -11.77
N LEU A 66 -10.76 -1.73 -12.12
CA LEU A 66 -9.66 -1.63 -11.17
C LEU A 66 -9.59 -0.24 -10.53
N ARG A 67 -9.66 0.81 -11.33
CA ARG A 67 -9.58 2.19 -10.84
C ARG A 67 -10.69 2.53 -9.86
N LEU A 68 -11.93 2.13 -10.18
CA LEU A 68 -13.08 2.30 -9.29
C LEU A 68 -12.91 1.54 -7.99
N VAL A 69 -12.46 0.29 -8.06
CA VAL A 69 -12.24 -0.58 -6.89
C VAL A 69 -11.11 -0.05 -5.99
N ILE A 70 -9.99 0.37 -6.56
CA ILE A 70 -8.87 0.99 -5.80
C ILE A 70 -9.34 2.27 -5.10
N THR A 71 -10.07 3.14 -5.82
CA THR A 71 -10.61 4.38 -5.26
C THR A 71 -11.58 4.08 -4.11
N LYS A 72 -12.49 3.12 -4.28
CA LYS A 72 -13.46 2.74 -3.25
C LYS A 72 -12.76 2.18 -2.01
N MET A 73 -11.75 1.32 -2.19
CA MET A 73 -10.97 0.79 -1.08
C MET A 73 -10.24 1.90 -0.32
N GLY A 74 -9.66 2.85 -1.05
CA GLY A 74 -9.07 4.05 -0.46
C GLY A 74 -10.08 4.83 0.38
N GLN A 75 -11.28 5.07 -0.16
CA GLN A 75 -12.36 5.76 0.57
C GLN A 75 -12.74 5.02 1.86
N ILE A 76 -12.94 3.71 1.80
CA ILE A 76 -13.26 2.88 2.97
C ILE A 76 -12.20 3.04 4.08
N MET A 77 -10.92 3.14 3.73
CA MET A 77 -9.84 3.34 4.70
C MET A 77 -9.76 4.79 5.19
N ALA A 78 -10.02 5.77 4.32
CA ALA A 78 -10.10 7.18 4.69
C ALA A 78 -11.22 7.45 5.71
N ASP A 79 -12.39 6.87 5.50
CA ASP A 79 -13.54 6.97 6.41
C ASP A 79 -13.21 6.40 7.81
N ARG A 80 -12.27 5.47 7.88
CA ARG A 80 -11.70 4.94 9.13
C ARG A 80 -10.55 5.78 9.69
N GLY A 81 -10.28 6.92 9.05
CA GLY A 81 -9.31 7.91 9.50
C GLY A 81 -7.85 7.53 9.23
N PHE A 82 -7.56 6.67 8.26
CA PHE A 82 -6.19 6.41 7.83
C PHE A 82 -5.75 7.45 6.79
N PRO A 83 -4.55 8.07 6.92
CA PRO A 83 -3.98 8.88 5.86
C PRO A 83 -3.65 8.01 4.65
N LEU A 84 -3.96 8.50 3.45
CA LEU A 84 -3.75 7.72 2.22
C LEU A 84 -2.79 8.43 1.28
N LYS A 85 -2.05 7.61 0.55
CA LYS A 85 -1.33 7.98 -0.67
C LYS A 85 -2.12 7.51 -1.87
N ASP A 86 -2.32 8.40 -2.83
CA ASP A 86 -3.01 8.09 -4.08
C ASP A 86 -2.08 7.40 -5.06
N LEU A 87 -2.46 6.19 -5.51
CA LEU A 87 -1.61 5.38 -6.39
C LEU A 87 -1.32 6.08 -7.73
N GLU A 88 -2.33 6.72 -8.35
CA GLU A 88 -2.11 7.39 -9.64
C GLU A 88 -1.14 8.56 -9.51
N GLN A 89 -1.24 9.31 -8.41
CA GLN A 89 -0.33 10.43 -8.16
C GLN A 89 1.10 9.93 -7.88
N GLU A 90 1.24 8.86 -7.10
CA GLU A 90 2.59 8.32 -6.82
C GLU A 90 3.23 7.68 -8.06
N LEU A 91 2.44 7.10 -8.96
CA LEU A 91 2.93 6.64 -10.27
C LEU A 91 3.43 7.81 -11.13
N LYS A 92 2.74 8.95 -11.13
CA LYS A 92 3.20 10.17 -11.82
C LYS A 92 4.48 10.73 -11.20
N ASN A 93 4.57 10.76 -9.88
CA ASN A 93 5.77 11.19 -9.16
C ASN A 93 6.98 10.31 -9.51
N LEU A 94 6.77 9.00 -9.59
CA LEU A 94 7.80 8.04 -9.99
C LEU A 94 8.28 8.26 -11.44
N GLU A 95 7.37 8.58 -12.35
CA GLU A 95 7.75 8.89 -13.74
C GLU A 95 8.55 10.18 -13.84
N GLN A 96 8.13 11.20 -13.12
CA GLN A 96 8.87 12.46 -13.07
C GLN A 96 10.29 12.24 -12.53
N GLU A 97 10.45 11.51 -11.42
CA GLU A 97 11.76 11.17 -10.86
C GLU A 97 12.64 10.41 -11.85
N ARG A 98 12.07 9.43 -12.59
CA ARG A 98 12.79 8.71 -13.63
C ARG A 98 13.21 9.60 -14.79
N ALA A 99 12.35 10.51 -15.24
CA ALA A 99 12.67 11.47 -16.27
C ALA A 99 13.82 12.40 -15.86
N GLU A 100 13.77 12.93 -14.63
CA GLU A 100 14.82 13.77 -14.08
C GLU A 100 16.14 13.02 -13.94
N SER A 101 16.14 11.80 -13.41
CA SER A 101 17.34 10.98 -13.28
C SER A 101 17.96 10.61 -14.63
N SER A 102 17.14 10.33 -15.65
CA SER A 102 17.62 10.04 -16.99
C SER A 102 18.29 11.25 -17.66
N MET A 103 17.83 12.46 -17.37
CA MET A 103 18.48 13.68 -17.83
C MET A 103 19.85 13.91 -17.17
N LEU A 104 19.98 13.50 -15.89
CA LEU A 104 21.23 13.65 -15.15
C LEU A 104 22.27 12.55 -15.48
N THR A 105 21.82 11.34 -15.82
CA THR A 105 22.68 10.16 -16.07
C THR A 105 23.10 9.99 -17.52
N SER A 106 22.74 10.91 -18.42
CA SER A 106 23.22 10.87 -19.83
C SER A 106 24.74 10.89 -19.95
N SER A 107 25.51 10.88 -18.86
CA SER A 107 26.97 10.88 -18.84
C SER A 107 27.62 9.71 -18.07
N SER A 108 26.86 8.73 -17.52
CA SER A 108 27.48 7.58 -16.84
C SER A 108 26.78 6.26 -17.20
N SER A 109 27.47 5.43 -17.95
CA SER A 109 27.11 4.04 -18.23
C SER A 109 27.36 3.17 -16.99
N GLY A 110 26.35 3.03 -16.13
CA GLY A 110 26.33 2.06 -15.06
C GLY A 110 25.13 1.16 -15.22
N SER A 111 25.30 -0.15 -15.23
CA SER A 111 24.19 -1.12 -15.21
C SER A 111 23.49 -1.04 -13.85
N GLU A 112 22.51 -0.16 -13.71
CA GLU A 112 21.62 -0.17 -12.56
C GLU A 112 20.78 -1.46 -12.61
N MET A 113 20.86 -2.24 -11.54
CA MET A 113 19.91 -3.34 -11.32
C MET A 113 18.51 -2.72 -11.27
N ALA A 114 17.63 -3.12 -12.18
CA ALA A 114 16.28 -2.58 -12.25
C ALA A 114 15.56 -2.82 -10.91
N GLU A 115 15.24 -1.72 -10.24
CA GLU A 115 14.40 -1.75 -9.03
C GLU A 115 13.02 -2.32 -9.38
N SER A 116 12.46 -3.16 -8.49
CA SER A 116 11.11 -3.68 -8.73
C SER A 116 10.06 -2.55 -8.71
N PRO A 117 8.97 -2.63 -9.51
CA PRO A 117 7.95 -1.58 -9.54
C PRO A 117 7.37 -1.27 -8.17
N ILE A 118 7.14 -2.27 -7.33
CA ILE A 118 6.60 -2.08 -5.98
C ILE A 118 7.62 -1.42 -5.04
N ASP A 119 8.92 -1.74 -5.16
CA ASP A 119 9.94 -1.12 -4.32
C ASP A 119 10.16 0.35 -4.72
N ALA A 120 10.12 0.65 -6.01
CA ALA A 120 10.13 2.03 -6.51
C ALA A 120 8.95 2.83 -5.97
N LEU A 121 7.73 2.27 -5.99
CA LEU A 121 6.54 2.91 -5.41
C LEU A 121 6.67 3.12 -3.90
N LYS A 122 7.13 2.12 -3.14
CA LYS A 122 7.36 2.27 -1.70
C LYS A 122 8.31 3.40 -1.37
N ARG A 123 9.39 3.53 -2.14
CA ARG A 123 10.42 4.57 -1.97
C ARG A 123 9.85 5.97 -2.22
N VAL A 124 9.05 6.14 -3.27
CA VAL A 124 8.47 7.44 -3.65
C VAL A 124 7.31 7.81 -2.72
N ALA A 125 6.36 6.90 -2.54
CA ALA A 125 5.15 7.15 -1.77
C ALA A 125 5.39 7.33 -0.27
N LYS A 126 6.43 6.69 0.27
CA LYS A 126 6.72 6.69 1.72
C LYS A 126 5.50 6.31 2.55
N ALA A 127 4.71 5.36 2.04
CA ALA A 127 3.62 4.75 2.79
C ALA A 127 4.19 3.81 3.86
N ASP A 128 3.51 3.71 4.99
CA ASP A 128 3.90 2.78 6.07
C ASP A 128 3.41 1.37 5.75
N ILE A 129 2.21 1.27 5.18
CA ILE A 129 1.57 0.00 4.84
C ILE A 129 1.09 0.03 3.39
N ILE A 130 1.38 -1.02 2.66
CA ILE A 130 0.82 -1.28 1.33
C ILE A 130 -0.40 -2.19 1.50
N LEU A 131 -1.54 -1.73 1.02
CA LEU A 131 -2.76 -2.53 0.89
C LEU A 131 -2.76 -3.20 -0.48
N ASP A 132 -2.32 -4.44 -0.52
CA ASP A 132 -2.25 -5.28 -1.70
C ASP A 132 -3.62 -5.92 -1.93
N LEU A 133 -4.31 -5.48 -2.98
CA LEU A 133 -5.66 -5.89 -3.31
C LEU A 133 -5.70 -6.73 -4.57
N ASP A 134 -6.21 -7.95 -4.44
CA ASP A 134 -6.60 -8.82 -5.55
C ASP A 134 -8.11 -8.97 -5.56
N PHE A 135 -8.71 -8.94 -6.74
CA PHE A 135 -10.15 -9.21 -6.88
C PHE A 135 -10.49 -9.79 -8.25
N ASP A 136 -11.62 -10.48 -8.28
CA ASP A 136 -12.18 -10.98 -9.53
C ASP A 136 -13.71 -10.90 -9.49
N ILE A 137 -14.31 -10.48 -10.60
CA ILE A 137 -15.77 -10.37 -10.75
C ILE A 137 -16.29 -11.66 -11.38
N LYS A 138 -16.97 -12.44 -10.56
CA LYS A 138 -17.59 -13.70 -10.96
C LYS A 138 -19.05 -13.48 -11.38
N ARG A 139 -19.59 -14.43 -12.16
CA ARG A 139 -20.99 -14.46 -12.58
C ARG A 139 -21.68 -15.69 -12.06
N GLN A 140 -22.92 -15.49 -11.61
CA GLN A 140 -23.84 -16.56 -11.23
C GLN A 140 -25.18 -16.30 -11.92
N GLY A 141 -25.37 -16.90 -13.08
CA GLY A 141 -26.50 -16.56 -13.96
C GLY A 141 -26.43 -15.08 -14.40
N PRO A 142 -27.52 -14.30 -14.24
CA PRO A 142 -27.53 -12.87 -14.58
C PRO A 142 -26.83 -11.99 -13.54
N GLN A 143 -26.50 -12.53 -12.37
CA GLN A 143 -25.91 -11.79 -11.27
C GLN A 143 -24.38 -11.82 -11.31
N LYS A 144 -23.77 -10.77 -10.76
CA LYS A 144 -22.32 -10.68 -10.55
C LYS A 144 -22.03 -10.61 -9.06
N TYR A 145 -20.89 -11.14 -8.64
CA TYR A 145 -20.34 -10.97 -7.30
C TYR A 145 -18.84 -10.81 -7.39
N ILE A 146 -18.24 -10.20 -6.38
CA ILE A 146 -16.80 -10.03 -6.31
C ILE A 146 -16.21 -11.05 -5.33
N VAL A 147 -15.07 -11.61 -5.70
CA VAL A 147 -14.18 -12.34 -4.79
C VAL A 147 -12.96 -11.47 -4.59
N PHE A 148 -12.51 -11.30 -3.37
CA PHE A 148 -11.38 -10.43 -3.08
C PHE A 148 -10.41 -11.07 -2.08
N ASN A 149 -9.16 -10.62 -2.15
CA ASN A 149 -8.12 -10.87 -1.17
C ASN A 149 -7.39 -9.53 -0.91
N LEU A 150 -7.43 -9.08 0.34
CA LEU A 150 -6.79 -7.84 0.78
C LEU A 150 -5.74 -8.15 1.84
N ARG A 151 -4.51 -7.74 1.59
CA ARG A 151 -3.38 -7.90 2.50
C ARG A 151 -2.80 -6.55 2.89
N GLY A 152 -2.55 -6.34 4.16
CA GLY A 152 -1.75 -5.23 4.65
C GLY A 152 -0.31 -5.68 4.80
N LEU A 153 0.60 -5.08 4.07
CA LEU A 153 2.03 -5.40 4.07
C LEU A 153 2.80 -4.20 4.63
N ASP A 154 3.60 -4.41 5.66
CA ASP A 154 4.54 -3.38 6.12
C ASP A 154 5.51 -3.03 4.97
N ALA A 155 5.59 -1.74 4.62
CA ALA A 155 6.33 -1.30 3.44
C ALA A 155 7.86 -1.51 3.55
N TYR A 156 8.39 -1.59 4.79
CA TYR A 156 9.82 -1.69 5.07
C TYR A 156 10.29 -3.14 5.27
N THR A 157 9.47 -3.93 5.96
CA THR A 157 9.84 -5.32 6.29
C THR A 157 9.23 -6.34 5.36
N ALA A 158 8.22 -5.94 4.56
CA ALA A 158 7.38 -6.80 3.74
C ALA A 158 6.59 -7.86 4.56
N LYS A 159 6.49 -7.70 5.87
CA LYS A 159 5.67 -8.58 6.72
C LYS A 159 4.19 -8.33 6.46
N GLN A 160 3.41 -9.39 6.36
CA GLN A 160 1.95 -9.27 6.35
C GLN A 160 1.47 -9.01 7.77
N VAL A 161 0.82 -7.87 7.97
CA VAL A 161 0.35 -7.38 9.28
C VAL A 161 -1.15 -7.52 9.46
N ALA A 162 -1.88 -7.57 8.35
CA ALA A 162 -3.31 -7.84 8.32
C ALA A 162 -3.66 -8.59 7.02
N GLY A 163 -4.76 -9.30 7.02
CA GLY A 163 -5.24 -9.96 5.81
C GLY A 163 -6.68 -10.40 5.97
N VAL A 164 -7.45 -10.24 4.90
CA VAL A 164 -8.82 -10.74 4.77
C VAL A 164 -9.07 -11.18 3.34
N ALA A 165 -9.87 -12.20 3.18
CA ALA A 165 -10.36 -12.66 1.89
C ALA A 165 -11.82 -13.05 2.02
N GLY A 166 -12.58 -12.90 0.95
CA GLY A 166 -14.00 -13.22 0.96
C GLY A 166 -14.65 -13.07 -0.40
N ALA A 167 -15.95 -13.24 -0.40
CA ALA A 167 -16.80 -13.02 -1.55
C ALA A 167 -18.02 -12.20 -1.14
N GLY A 168 -18.47 -11.32 -2.01
CA GLY A 168 -19.71 -10.58 -1.85
C GLY A 168 -20.94 -11.38 -2.28
N ASN A 169 -22.11 -10.85 -2.00
CA ASN A 169 -23.36 -11.42 -2.44
C ASN A 169 -23.61 -11.14 -3.93
N PRO A 170 -24.22 -12.11 -4.67
CA PRO A 170 -24.57 -11.88 -6.05
C PRO A 170 -25.60 -10.76 -6.22
N SER A 171 -25.34 -9.83 -7.14
CA SER A 171 -26.21 -8.71 -7.49
C SER A 171 -26.35 -8.58 -9.01
N ALA A 172 -27.54 -8.25 -9.49
CA ALA A 172 -27.79 -8.05 -10.92
C ALA A 172 -27.43 -6.63 -11.39
N ALA A 173 -27.45 -5.65 -10.49
CA ALA A 173 -27.37 -4.23 -10.82
C ALA A 173 -26.17 -3.50 -10.20
N ALA A 174 -25.40 -4.13 -9.31
CA ALA A 174 -24.30 -3.44 -8.63
C ALA A 174 -23.10 -3.27 -9.56
N SER A 175 -22.46 -2.12 -9.46
CA SER A 175 -21.16 -1.83 -10.07
C SER A 175 -20.00 -2.50 -9.29
N PRO A 176 -18.82 -2.68 -9.90
CA PRO A 176 -17.68 -3.36 -9.25
C PRO A 176 -17.31 -2.79 -7.89
N GLU A 177 -17.29 -1.46 -7.75
CA GLU A 177 -16.94 -0.78 -6.50
C GLU A 177 -17.99 -1.01 -5.39
N LEU A 178 -19.27 -1.10 -5.75
CA LEU A 178 -20.33 -1.42 -4.79
C LEU A 178 -20.30 -2.88 -4.36
N LEU A 179 -20.01 -3.80 -5.29
CA LEU A 179 -19.78 -5.20 -4.97
C LEU A 179 -18.60 -5.38 -4.01
N LEU A 180 -17.51 -4.62 -4.21
CA LEU A 180 -16.37 -4.65 -3.31
C LEU A 180 -16.76 -4.11 -1.93
N GLU A 181 -17.39 -2.94 -1.88
CA GLU A 181 -17.78 -2.31 -0.62
C GLU A 181 -18.59 -3.27 0.25
N GLU A 182 -19.63 -3.87 -0.31
CA GLU A 182 -20.46 -4.84 0.41
C GLU A 182 -19.64 -6.06 0.89
N ALA A 183 -18.80 -6.61 0.03
CA ALA A 183 -17.99 -7.78 0.37
C ALA A 183 -16.97 -7.49 1.47
N VAL A 184 -16.34 -6.32 1.45
CA VAL A 184 -15.23 -5.98 2.33
C VAL A 184 -15.69 -5.49 3.70
N LEU A 185 -16.82 -4.75 3.78
CA LEU A 185 -17.26 -4.07 5.02
C LEU A 185 -17.38 -5.02 6.21
N SER A 186 -17.86 -6.24 6.00
CA SER A 186 -18.02 -7.25 7.08
C SER A 186 -16.67 -7.71 7.69
N HIS A 187 -15.56 -7.48 6.99
CA HIS A 187 -14.22 -7.91 7.40
C HIS A 187 -13.33 -6.77 7.89
N MET A 188 -13.79 -5.51 7.72
CA MET A 188 -12.91 -4.35 7.93
C MET A 188 -12.53 -4.11 9.39
N ASP A 189 -13.38 -4.48 10.35
CA ASP A 189 -13.05 -4.26 11.76
C ASP A 189 -11.87 -5.13 12.19
N ASN A 190 -11.87 -6.40 11.80
CA ASN A 190 -10.77 -7.31 12.07
C ASN A 190 -9.49 -6.89 11.31
N PHE A 191 -9.64 -6.45 10.07
CA PHE A 191 -8.52 -5.96 9.28
C PHE A 191 -7.88 -4.72 9.92
N ASN A 192 -8.69 -3.74 10.31
CA ASN A 192 -8.23 -2.53 10.99
C ASN A 192 -7.55 -2.85 12.34
N ALA A 193 -8.12 -3.77 13.12
CA ALA A 193 -7.51 -4.20 14.38
C ALA A 193 -6.13 -4.82 14.15
N GLY A 194 -5.93 -5.56 13.06
CA GLY A 194 -4.63 -6.08 12.65
C GLY A 194 -3.61 -4.97 12.34
N LEU A 195 -4.02 -4.00 11.52
CA LEU A 195 -3.19 -2.84 11.18
C LEU A 195 -2.78 -2.04 12.42
N MET A 196 -3.75 -1.72 13.28
CA MET A 196 -3.49 -0.93 14.48
C MET A 196 -2.59 -1.65 15.47
N ARG A 197 -2.79 -2.96 15.68
CA ARG A 197 -1.92 -3.77 16.56
C ARG A 197 -0.47 -3.74 16.10
N HIS A 198 -0.23 -3.88 14.81
CA HIS A 198 1.13 -3.80 14.26
C HIS A 198 1.72 -2.40 14.46
N PHE A 199 0.91 -1.38 14.27
CA PHE A 199 1.35 0.00 14.42
C PHE A 199 1.66 0.34 15.88
N ASP A 200 0.83 -0.09 16.82
CA ASP A 200 1.07 0.06 18.26
C ASP A 200 2.33 -0.68 18.70
N ASP A 201 2.58 -1.87 18.15
CA ASP A 201 3.80 -2.63 18.40
C ASP A 201 5.05 -1.89 17.90
N MET A 202 4.98 -1.29 16.70
CA MET A 202 6.08 -0.45 16.18
C MET A 202 6.36 0.77 17.07
N PHE A 203 5.31 1.38 17.67
CA PHE A 203 5.50 2.49 18.61
C PHE A 203 6.12 2.06 19.93
N ALA A 204 5.71 0.91 20.45
CA ALA A 204 6.20 0.40 21.71
C ALA A 204 7.64 -0.14 21.62
N ASN A 205 7.95 -0.85 20.55
CA ASN A 205 9.19 -1.63 20.40
C ASN A 205 10.15 -1.08 19.35
N GLY A 206 9.76 -0.02 18.65
CA GLY A 206 10.49 0.53 17.50
C GLY A 206 10.22 -0.20 16.19
N ARG A 207 10.61 0.44 15.09
CA ARG A 207 10.44 -0.13 13.74
C ARG A 207 11.64 -1.02 13.42
N GLU A 208 11.37 -2.25 13.02
CA GLU A 208 12.38 -3.13 12.43
C GLU A 208 12.78 -2.59 11.04
N VAL A 209 14.07 -2.40 10.80
CA VAL A 209 14.60 -1.98 9.50
C VAL A 209 15.60 -3.01 8.99
N LYS A 210 15.50 -3.37 7.71
CA LYS A 210 16.47 -4.23 7.05
C LYS A 210 17.56 -3.36 6.42
N VAL A 211 18.76 -3.40 6.97
CA VAL A 211 19.93 -2.69 6.44
C VAL A 211 20.74 -3.64 5.58
N MET A 212 20.92 -3.31 4.29
CA MET A 212 21.83 -4.04 3.41
C MET A 212 23.13 -3.26 3.28
N VAL A 213 24.20 -3.80 3.84
CA VAL A 213 25.55 -3.21 3.74
C VAL A 213 26.28 -3.89 2.56
N LYS A 214 26.58 -3.11 1.50
CA LYS A 214 27.48 -3.55 0.43
C LYS A 214 28.90 -3.17 0.83
N VAL A 215 29.75 -4.15 1.12
CA VAL A 215 31.18 -3.93 1.35
C VAL A 215 31.88 -4.02 0.02
N TRP A 216 32.47 -2.92 -0.42
CA TRP A 216 33.39 -2.91 -1.55
C TRP A 216 34.78 -3.23 -0.99
N ALA A 217 35.22 -4.48 -1.15
CA ALA A 217 36.60 -4.82 -0.87
C ALA A 217 37.47 -4.29 -2.02
N ASN A 218 38.14 -3.17 -1.81
CA ASN A 218 39.25 -2.76 -2.65
C ASN A 218 40.45 -3.64 -2.27
N TRP A 219 40.65 -4.74 -2.99
CA TRP A 219 41.91 -5.49 -2.94
C TRP A 219 42.90 -4.68 -3.79
N GLY A 220 43.51 -3.66 -3.16
CA GLY A 220 44.67 -3.00 -3.73
C GLY A 220 45.82 -4.01 -3.80
N GLN A 221 46.31 -4.24 -4.99
CA GLN A 221 47.66 -4.75 -5.21
C GLN A 221 48.67 -3.67 -4.91
#